data_a8c333ba7dd824013253327ea5308e8f
#
_entry.id   a8c333ba7dd824013253327ea5308e8f
#
_cell.length_a   1.000
_cell.length_b   1.000
_cell.length_c   1.000
_cell.angle_alpha   90.00
_cell.angle_beta   90.00
_cell.angle_gamma   90.00
#
_symmetry.space_group_name_H-M   'P 1'
#
loop_
_entity.id
_entity.type
_entity.pdbx_description
1 polymer ?
#
loop_
_entity_poly.entity_id
_entity_poly.type
_entity_poly.pdbx_seq_one_letter_code
_entity_poly.pdbx_strand_id
1 'polypeptide(L)'
;VCSSDLMAKIWAENSYCKRRQVGALVVKDKMIISDGYNGTPSGFENLCEDANNVTQPYVLHAEANAITKLARSNNNSDGSTLYVTASPCIECSKLIIQSGIKRVVYGEKYRLEDGINLMKKAGIEVIYLGEKE
;
A
#
# COMPACT_ATOMS: atom_id res chain seq x y z
N VAL A 1 -5.38 14.53 3.00
CA VAL A 1 -6.20 15.25 2.11
C VAL A 1 -7.07 14.32 1.29
N CYS A 2 -8.30 14.76 1.04
CA CYS A 2 -9.34 13.88 0.49
C CYS A 2 -9.02 13.29 -0.87
N SER A 3 -8.33 14.05 -1.73
CA SER A 3 -8.10 13.58 -3.10
C SER A 3 -7.12 12.41 -3.17
N SER A 4 -6.22 12.28 -2.20
CA SER A 4 -5.22 11.20 -2.26
C SER A 4 -5.83 9.83 -2.03
N ASP A 5 -6.82 9.72 -1.15
CA ASP A 5 -7.46 8.41 -0.96
C ASP A 5 -8.30 8.02 -2.15
N LEU A 6 -8.92 8.98 -2.83
CA LEU A 6 -9.63 8.70 -4.08
C LEU A 6 -8.68 8.25 -5.16
N MET A 7 -7.51 8.89 -5.26
CA MET A 7 -6.52 8.49 -6.26
C MET A 7 -6.00 7.10 -5.99
N ALA A 8 -5.82 6.74 -4.71
CA ALA A 8 -5.39 5.39 -4.40
C ALA A 8 -6.42 4.36 -4.87
N LYS A 9 -7.70 4.66 -4.73
CA LYS A 9 -8.76 3.77 -5.22
C LYS A 9 -8.71 3.63 -6.73
N ILE A 10 -8.47 4.73 -7.44
CA ILE A 10 -8.35 4.68 -8.90
C ILE A 10 -7.14 3.83 -9.28
N TRP A 11 -6.02 4.00 -8.58
CA TRP A 11 -4.82 3.21 -8.86
C TRP A 11 -5.06 1.73 -8.67
N ALA A 12 -5.89 1.37 -7.69
CA ALA A 12 -6.20 -0.03 -7.43
C ALA A 12 -6.84 -0.70 -8.65
N GLU A 13 -7.53 0.06 -9.48
CA GLU A 13 -8.21 -0.49 -10.65
C GLU A 13 -7.23 -0.98 -11.71
N ASN A 14 -5.97 -0.59 -11.62
CA ASN A 14 -4.94 -1.06 -12.55
C ASN A 14 -4.44 -2.44 -12.21
N SER A 15 -4.76 -2.96 -11.03
CA SER A 15 -4.29 -4.28 -10.62
C SER A 15 -4.96 -5.36 -11.45
N TYR A 16 -4.18 -6.35 -11.87
CA TYR A 16 -4.69 -7.52 -12.57
C TYR A 16 -5.11 -8.63 -11.63
N CYS A 17 -4.95 -8.43 -10.33
CA CYS A 17 -5.30 -9.44 -9.35
C CYS A 17 -6.83 -9.54 -9.25
N LYS A 18 -7.33 -10.78 -9.23
CA LYS A 18 -8.77 -11.01 -9.24
C LYS A 18 -9.36 -11.05 -7.85
N ARG A 19 -8.61 -11.57 -6.88
CA ARG A 19 -9.13 -11.71 -5.54
C ARG A 19 -9.29 -10.38 -4.85
N ARG A 20 -8.37 -9.45 -5.10
CA ARG A 20 -8.45 -8.15 -4.47
C ARG A 20 -7.54 -7.18 -5.20
N GLN A 21 -8.06 -5.98 -5.41
CA GLN A 21 -7.29 -4.90 -6.02
C GLN A 21 -7.03 -3.85 -4.96
N VAL A 22 -5.75 -3.51 -4.77
CA VAL A 22 -5.31 -2.56 -3.77
C VAL A 22 -4.42 -1.53 -4.44
N GLY A 23 -4.60 -0.27 -4.06
CA GLY A 23 -3.78 0.82 -4.56
C GLY A 23 -3.13 1.57 -3.42
N ALA A 24 -1.97 2.14 -3.67
CA ALA A 24 -1.22 2.89 -2.67
C ALA A 24 -0.53 4.08 -3.29
N LEU A 25 -0.47 5.18 -2.53
CA LEU A 25 0.25 6.39 -2.94
C LEU A 25 1.11 6.85 -1.78
N VAL A 26 2.34 7.29 -2.09
CA VAL A 26 3.23 7.90 -1.11
C VAL A 26 3.27 9.39 -1.41
N VAL A 27 2.93 10.20 -0.41
CA VAL A 27 2.82 11.65 -0.57
C VAL A 27 3.77 12.33 0.40
N LYS A 28 4.56 13.28 -0.10
CA LYS A 28 5.50 14.04 0.71
C LYS A 28 5.48 15.48 0.23
N ASP A 29 5.35 16.42 1.18
CA ASP A 29 5.31 17.84 0.86
C ASP A 29 4.24 18.14 -0.18
N LYS A 30 3.07 17.52 -0.03
CA LYS A 30 1.91 17.70 -0.90
C LYS A 30 2.13 17.20 -2.32
N MET A 31 3.17 16.40 -2.56
CA MET A 31 3.46 15.83 -3.87
C MET A 31 3.41 14.32 -3.79
N ILE A 32 2.82 13.71 -4.80
CA ILE A 32 2.84 12.25 -4.93
C ILE A 32 4.22 11.88 -5.42
N ILE A 33 4.99 11.16 -4.59
CA ILE A 33 6.35 10.79 -4.96
C ILE A 33 6.46 9.32 -5.37
N SER A 34 5.42 8.52 -5.12
CA SER A 34 5.39 7.15 -5.60
C SER A 34 3.96 6.63 -5.57
N ASP A 35 3.74 5.57 -6.31
CA ASP A 35 2.44 4.92 -6.39
C ASP A 35 2.65 3.44 -6.60
N GLY A 36 1.60 2.66 -6.36
CA GLY A 36 1.66 1.23 -6.58
C GLY A 36 0.29 0.60 -6.52
N TYR A 37 0.19 -0.57 -7.10
CA TYR A 37 -0.96 -1.44 -6.95
C TYR A 37 -0.43 -2.86 -6.86
N ASN A 38 -1.25 -3.76 -6.31
CA ASN A 38 -0.77 -5.12 -6.12
C ASN A 38 -0.66 -5.83 -7.46
N GLY A 39 0.35 -6.67 -7.60
CA GLY A 39 0.59 -7.38 -8.85
C GLY A 39 1.88 -8.15 -8.82
N THR A 40 2.18 -8.80 -9.94
CA THR A 40 3.38 -9.59 -10.09
C THR A 40 4.59 -8.69 -10.32
N PRO A 41 5.81 -9.19 -10.07
CA PRO A 41 7.01 -8.40 -10.33
C PRO A 41 7.14 -8.07 -11.82
N SER A 42 7.91 -7.02 -12.10
CA SER A 42 8.13 -6.59 -13.47
C SER A 42 8.65 -7.73 -14.33
N GLY A 43 8.06 -7.91 -15.50
CA GLY A 43 8.49 -8.94 -16.43
C GLY A 43 7.82 -10.28 -16.24
N PHE A 44 7.05 -10.45 -15.20
CA PHE A 44 6.27 -11.66 -14.98
C PHE A 44 4.91 -11.56 -15.67
N GLU A 45 4.29 -12.71 -15.89
CA GLU A 45 2.92 -12.70 -16.39
C GLU A 45 2.00 -12.05 -15.37
N ASN A 46 0.96 -11.39 -15.89
CA ASN A 46 -0.01 -10.71 -15.01
C ASN A 46 -1.03 -11.69 -14.44
N LEU A 47 -0.54 -12.72 -13.79
CA LEU A 47 -1.37 -13.74 -13.18
C LEU A 47 -1.08 -13.79 -11.68
N CYS A 48 -1.94 -13.12 -10.92
CA CYS A 48 -1.75 -13.05 -9.47
C CYS A 48 -2.14 -14.35 -8.79
N GLU A 49 -3.12 -15.06 -9.35
CA GLU A 49 -3.65 -16.28 -8.72
C GLU A 49 -3.31 -17.49 -9.55
N ASP A 50 -3.19 -18.64 -8.89
CA ASP A 50 -2.94 -19.90 -9.59
C ASP A 50 -4.28 -20.52 -10.03
N ALA A 51 -4.22 -21.74 -10.55
CA ALA A 51 -5.41 -22.42 -11.06
C ALA A 51 -6.47 -22.65 -9.99
N ASN A 52 -6.08 -22.63 -8.72
CA ASN A 52 -7.00 -22.81 -7.60
C ASN A 52 -7.44 -21.49 -6.98
N ASN A 53 -7.19 -20.38 -7.67
CA ASN A 53 -7.53 -19.04 -7.22
C ASN A 53 -6.79 -18.65 -5.93
N VAL A 54 -5.59 -19.18 -5.74
CA VAL A 54 -4.74 -18.85 -4.61
C VAL A 54 -3.67 -17.87 -5.09
N THR A 55 -3.47 -16.78 -4.33
CA THR A 55 -2.49 -15.77 -4.69
C THR A 55 -1.09 -16.37 -4.76
N GLN A 56 -0.38 -16.11 -5.86
CA GLN A 56 0.98 -16.59 -6.03
C GLN A 56 1.89 -15.98 -4.98
N PRO A 57 2.88 -16.74 -4.50
CA PRO A 57 3.74 -16.22 -3.42
C PRO A 57 4.61 -15.04 -3.83
N TYR A 58 4.82 -14.82 -5.12
CA TYR A 58 5.66 -13.71 -5.58
C TYR A 58 4.86 -12.45 -5.89
N VAL A 59 3.56 -12.43 -5.65
CA VAL A 59 2.75 -11.23 -5.86
C VAL A 59 3.13 -10.18 -4.83
N LEU A 60 3.38 -8.97 -5.30
CA LEU A 60 3.74 -7.85 -4.45
C LEU A 60 2.48 -7.09 -4.03
N HIS A 61 2.44 -6.68 -2.78
CA HIS A 61 1.37 -5.83 -2.30
C HIS A 61 1.57 -4.41 -2.81
N ALA A 62 0.50 -3.63 -2.86
CA ALA A 62 0.57 -2.26 -3.37
C ALA A 62 1.58 -1.42 -2.59
N GLU A 63 1.62 -1.57 -1.27
CA GLU A 63 2.54 -0.81 -0.43
C GLU A 63 3.99 -1.15 -0.77
N ALA A 64 4.27 -2.45 -0.93
CA ALA A 64 5.63 -2.88 -1.27
C ALA A 64 6.04 -2.34 -2.64
N ASN A 65 5.11 -2.34 -3.60
CA ASN A 65 5.40 -1.79 -4.92
C ASN A 65 5.70 -0.30 -4.86
N ALA A 66 4.92 0.45 -4.09
CA ALA A 66 5.14 1.89 -3.97
C ALA A 66 6.49 2.18 -3.31
N ILE A 67 6.83 1.43 -2.26
CA ILE A 67 8.07 1.66 -1.52
C ILE A 67 9.29 1.27 -2.35
N THR A 68 9.24 0.12 -3.02
CA THR A 68 10.38 -0.32 -3.81
C THR A 68 10.61 0.55 -5.04
N LYS A 69 9.54 1.14 -5.57
CA LYS A 69 9.69 2.07 -6.67
C LYS A 69 10.51 3.28 -6.26
N LEU A 70 10.36 3.72 -5.01
CA LEU A 70 11.17 4.82 -4.50
C LEU A 70 12.65 4.48 -4.44
N ALA A 71 12.99 3.21 -4.23
CA ALA A 71 14.38 2.77 -4.21
C ALA A 71 15.09 2.97 -5.54
N ARG A 72 14.31 3.11 -6.62
CA ARG A 72 14.86 3.33 -7.96
C ARG A 72 14.76 4.79 -8.39
N SER A 73 14.33 5.66 -7.51
CA SER A 73 14.13 7.07 -7.83
C SER A 73 15.07 7.92 -6.99
N ASN A 74 15.01 9.24 -7.21
CA ASN A 74 15.79 10.19 -6.42
C ASN A 74 15.02 10.69 -5.19
N ASN A 75 13.80 10.17 -4.97
CA ASN A 75 13.00 10.55 -3.83
C ASN A 75 13.17 9.54 -2.70
N ASN A 76 12.85 9.96 -1.50
CA ASN A 76 12.82 9.03 -0.38
C ASN A 76 11.54 9.23 0.42
N SER A 77 11.16 8.21 1.15
CA SER A 77 9.87 8.18 1.86
C SER A 77 9.95 8.74 3.28
N ASP A 78 11.12 9.17 3.73
CA ASP A 78 11.25 9.62 5.11
C ASP A 78 10.33 10.81 5.38
N GLY A 79 9.49 10.66 6.41
CA GLY A 79 8.55 11.71 6.79
C GLY A 79 7.32 11.80 5.91
N SER A 80 7.10 10.85 5.01
CA SER A 80 5.98 10.90 4.08
C SER A 80 4.72 10.28 4.68
N THR A 81 3.62 10.39 3.92
CA THR A 81 2.35 9.76 4.24
C THR A 81 2.02 8.73 3.18
N LEU A 82 1.58 7.56 3.62
CA LEU A 82 1.11 6.51 2.72
C LEU A 82 -0.41 6.46 2.75
N TYR A 83 -1.02 6.57 1.57
CA TYR A 83 -2.46 6.37 1.40
C TYR A 83 -2.65 5.02 0.73
N VAL A 84 -3.44 4.15 1.34
CA VAL A 84 -3.65 2.80 0.82
C VAL A 84 -5.12 2.44 0.96
N THR A 85 -5.65 1.69 0.00
CA THR A 85 -7.08 1.37 0.02
C THR A 85 -7.46 0.34 1.06
N ALA A 86 -6.51 -0.50 1.48
CA ALA A 86 -6.76 -1.54 2.49
C ALA A 86 -5.66 -1.49 3.55
N SER A 87 -6.01 -1.88 4.78
CA SER A 87 -5.03 -1.84 5.87
C SER A 87 -3.82 -2.73 5.55
N PRO A 88 -2.59 -2.24 5.83
CA PRO A 88 -1.40 -3.03 5.54
C PRO A 88 -1.31 -4.27 6.40
N CYS A 89 -0.81 -5.35 5.82
CA CYS A 89 -0.53 -6.57 6.58
C CYS A 89 0.75 -6.37 7.39
N ILE A 90 1.07 -7.36 8.23
CA ILE A 90 2.24 -7.24 9.11
C ILE A 90 3.53 -7.12 8.29
N GLU A 91 3.63 -7.82 7.16
CA GLU A 91 4.84 -7.76 6.33
C GLU A 91 5.03 -6.38 5.71
N CYS A 92 3.95 -5.80 5.18
CA CYS A 92 4.04 -4.46 4.61
C CYS A 92 4.26 -3.41 5.69
N SER A 93 3.70 -3.63 6.88
CA SER A 93 3.89 -2.70 7.99
C SER A 93 5.37 -2.60 8.39
N LYS A 94 6.09 -3.71 8.34
CA LYS A 94 7.53 -3.68 8.61
C LYS A 94 8.25 -2.79 7.60
N LEU A 95 7.90 -2.93 6.33
CA LEU A 95 8.50 -2.11 5.27
C LEU A 95 8.16 -0.63 5.45
N ILE A 96 6.92 -0.34 5.82
CA ILE A 96 6.49 1.03 6.05
C ILE A 96 7.30 1.66 7.18
N ILE A 97 7.49 0.92 8.28
CA ILE A 97 8.26 1.42 9.42
C ILE A 97 9.70 1.72 8.98
N GLN A 98 10.33 0.78 8.30
CA GLN A 98 11.74 0.93 7.91
C GLN A 98 11.96 2.02 6.88
N SER A 99 10.93 2.34 6.09
CA SER A 99 11.06 3.35 5.05
C SER A 99 10.92 4.78 5.57
N GLY A 100 10.61 4.96 6.85
CA GLY A 100 10.50 6.29 7.43
C GLY A 100 9.17 6.97 7.21
N ILE A 101 8.17 6.26 6.71
CA ILE A 101 6.82 6.81 6.57
C ILE A 101 6.28 7.12 7.96
N LYS A 102 5.74 8.33 8.13
CA LYS A 102 5.29 8.75 9.46
C LYS A 102 3.79 8.69 9.64
N ARG A 103 3.02 8.54 8.58
CA ARG A 103 1.57 8.52 8.65
C ARG A 103 1.02 7.56 7.62
N VAL A 104 0.02 6.77 7.99
CA VAL A 104 -0.67 5.85 7.08
C VAL A 104 -2.16 6.11 7.18
N VAL A 105 -2.78 6.32 6.01
CA VAL A 105 -4.23 6.55 5.91
C VAL A 105 -4.79 5.39 5.08
N TYR A 106 -5.72 4.62 5.63
CA TYR A 106 -6.27 3.48 4.92
C TYR A 106 -7.78 3.51 4.90
N GLY A 107 -8.37 2.86 3.88
CA GLY A 107 -9.79 2.93 3.62
C GLY A 107 -10.60 1.74 4.09
N GLU A 108 -10.05 0.54 4.00
CA GLU A 108 -10.75 -0.68 4.37
C GLU A 108 -9.97 -1.44 5.41
N LYS A 109 -10.67 -2.04 6.36
CA LYS A 109 -10.06 -2.80 7.43
C LYS A 109 -10.01 -4.28 7.08
N TYR A 110 -8.83 -4.86 7.21
CA TYR A 110 -8.69 -6.32 7.17
C TYR A 110 -9.06 -6.92 8.52
N ARG A 111 -9.30 -8.22 8.52
CA ARG A 111 -9.58 -8.94 9.77
C ARG A 111 -8.44 -8.85 10.75
N LEU A 112 -7.22 -8.96 10.25
CA LEU A 112 -6.03 -8.95 11.11
C LEU A 112 -5.55 -7.53 11.29
N GLU A 113 -5.31 -7.15 12.53
CA GLU A 113 -4.86 -5.81 12.86
C GLU A 113 -3.42 -5.80 13.35
N ASP A 114 -2.70 -6.92 13.16
CA ASP A 114 -1.32 -7.01 13.62
C ASP A 114 -0.44 -5.93 13.02
N GLY A 115 -0.62 -5.64 11.73
CA GLY A 115 0.16 -4.61 11.06
C GLY A 115 -0.12 -3.23 11.61
N ILE A 116 -1.41 -2.92 11.82
CA ILE A 116 -1.80 -1.64 12.37
C ILE A 116 -1.22 -1.45 13.76
N ASN A 117 -1.31 -2.48 14.59
CA ASN A 117 -0.79 -2.39 15.94
C ASN A 117 0.73 -2.22 15.95
N LEU A 118 1.42 -2.88 15.04
CA LEU A 118 2.87 -2.75 14.93
C LEU A 118 3.26 -1.33 14.53
N MET A 119 2.55 -0.75 13.56
CA MET A 119 2.84 0.60 13.13
C MET A 119 2.58 1.62 14.24
N LYS A 120 1.50 1.44 14.99
CA LYS A 120 1.21 2.32 16.12
C LYS A 120 2.29 2.22 17.19
N LYS A 121 2.78 1.02 17.45
CA LYS A 121 3.84 0.81 18.43
C LYS A 121 5.13 1.52 17.98
N ALA A 122 5.35 1.62 16.67
CA ALA A 122 6.52 2.29 16.13
C ALA A 122 6.37 3.81 16.11
N GLY A 123 5.21 4.34 16.50
CA GLY A 123 5.01 5.78 16.54
C GLY A 123 4.41 6.36 15.27
N ILE A 124 3.97 5.53 14.34
CA ILE A 124 3.35 5.99 13.11
C ILE A 124 1.90 6.38 13.40
N GLU A 125 1.48 7.52 12.86
CA GLU A 125 0.09 7.94 12.95
C GLU A 125 -0.72 7.13 11.96
N VAL A 126 -1.71 6.37 12.44
CA VAL A 126 -2.51 5.50 11.59
C VAL A 126 -3.94 6.00 11.62
N ILE A 127 -4.48 6.34 10.45
CA ILE A 127 -5.82 6.94 10.32
C ILE A 127 -6.69 6.01 9.47
N TYR A 128 -7.82 5.64 10.01
CA TYR A 128 -8.81 4.82 9.31
C TYR A 128 -9.90 5.75 8.80
N LEU A 129 -10.06 5.81 7.47
CA LEU A 129 -11.11 6.63 6.90
C LEU A 129 -12.47 5.94 7.01
N GLY A 130 -12.47 4.61 6.87
CA GLY A 130 -13.68 3.86 7.00
C GLY A 130 -14.71 4.25 5.97
N GLU A 131 -15.93 3.84 6.25
CA GLU A 131 -17.06 4.24 5.45
C GLU A 131 -17.73 5.43 6.10
N LYS A 132 -17.86 6.46 5.31
CA LYS A 132 -18.53 7.66 5.76
C LYS A 132 -19.94 7.65 5.24
N GLU A 133 -20.85 7.92 6.10
CA GLU A 133 -22.26 8.00 5.73
C GLU A 133 -22.58 9.29 5.06
#